data_7bb0b286c9903238bc377b872559d5d8
#
_entry.id   7bb0b286c9903238bc377b872559d5d8
#
_cell.length_a   1.000
_cell.length_b   1.000
_cell.length_c   1.000
_cell.angle_alpha   90.00
_cell.angle_beta   90.00
_cell.angle_gamma   90.00
#
_symmetry.space_group_name_H-M   'P 1'
#
loop_
_entity.id
_entity.type
_entity.pdbx_description
1 polymer ?
#
loop_
_entity_poly.entity_id
_entity_poly.type
_entity_poly.pdbx_seq_one_letter_code
_entity_poly.pdbx_strand_id
1 'polypeptide(L)'
;MRPSIIALIAIAACGLLYDSSATALERYGSESQAQQHCPKDTVVWLNLPTMILHYKGQRWYGRTKNGTYVCEKEAAAAGARATRNGE
;
A
#
# COMPACT_ATOMS: atom_id res chain seq x y z
N MET A 1 -5.89 -38.62 35.91
CA MET A 1 -5.83 -38.16 35.73
C MET A 1 -5.74 -37.34 35.03
N ARG A 2 -5.63 -36.96 34.71
CA ARG A 2 -5.58 -36.23 34.25
C ARG A 2 -5.52 -35.38 33.60
N PRO A 3 -5.51 -35.14 33.36
CA PRO A 3 -5.40 -34.34 32.87
C PRO A 3 -5.36 -33.54 32.17
N SER A 4 -5.14 -33.27 31.89
CA SER A 4 -5.20 -32.52 31.33
C SER A 4 -5.29 -31.77 30.61
N ILE A 5 -5.18 -31.41 30.38
CA ILE A 5 -5.31 -30.72 29.78
C ILE A 5 -5.36 -29.82 29.12
N ILE A 6 -5.14 -29.48 28.82
CA ILE A 6 -5.17 -28.71 28.22
C ILE A 6 -5.25 -27.78 27.58
N ALA A 7 -5.08 -27.48 27.42
CA ALA A 7 -5.18 -26.64 26.84
C ALA A 7 -5.30 -25.97 25.99
N LEU A 8 -5.02 -25.75 25.70
CA LEU A 8 -5.16 -25.08 25.05
C LEU A 8 -5.22 -24.17 24.35
N ILE A 9 -5.11 -23.98 24.16
CA ILE A 9 -5.20 -23.22 23.54
C ILE A 9 -5.30 -22.36 22.88
N ALA A 10 -5.10 -22.09 22.83
CA ALA A 10 -5.26 -21.23 22.20
C ALA A 10 -5.28 -20.54 21.36
N ILE A 11 -5.07 -20.42 21.15
CA ILE A 11 -5.16 -19.80 20.42
C ILE A 11 -5.29 -19.03 19.70
N ALA A 12 -5.11 -18.82 19.71
CA ALA A 12 -5.29 -18.10 19.04
C ALA A 12 -5.38 -17.40 18.32
N ALA A 13 -5.24 -17.29 18.41
CA ALA A 13 -5.47 -16.61 17.73
C ALA A 13 -5.43 -15.85 17.08
N CYS A 14 -5.17 -15.76 17.19
CA CYS A 14 -5.26 -15.07 16.59
C CYS A 14 -5.17 -14.46 15.84
N GLY A 15 -5.03 -14.29 15.72
CA GLY A 15 -4.99 -13.77 15.10
C GLY A 15 -5.21 -13.13 14.51
N LEU A 16 -5.22 -13.20 14.63
CA LEU A 16 -5.50 -12.63 14.02
C LEU A 16 -5.50 -11.84 13.47
N LEU A 17 -5.22 -11.58 13.57
CA LEU A 17 -5.27 -10.90 13.10
C LEU A 17 -5.21 -10.27 12.20
N TYR A 18 -5.12 -10.05 12.09
CA TYR A 18 -5.15 -9.58 11.23
C TYR A 18 -5.11 -8.86 10.52
N ASP A 19 -5.04 -8.62 10.66
CA ASP A 19 -5.12 -7.92 10.15
C ASP A 19 -4.96 -7.18 9.61
N SER A 20 -5.02 -7.03 9.85
CA SER A 20 -5.04 -6.26 9.31
C SER A 20 -4.44 -5.55 8.68
N SER A 21 -3.86 -5.52 8.92
CA SER A 21 -3.32 -4.82 8.25
C SER A 21 -3.28 -4.57 6.97
N ALA A 22 -3.69 -4.98 6.54
CA ALA A 22 -3.99 -4.75 5.15
C ALA A 22 -4.03 -3.31 4.74
N THR A 23 -3.99 -2.42 5.68
CA THR A 23 -4.10 -1.00 5.37
C THR A 23 -2.76 -0.35 5.05
N ALA A 24 -1.67 -1.03 5.26
CA ALA A 24 -0.37 -0.45 4.99
C ALA A 24 -0.11 -0.41 3.49
N LEU A 25 0.12 0.80 2.97
CA LEU A 25 0.47 0.98 1.57
C LEU A 25 1.97 0.84 1.40
N GLU A 26 2.40 -0.03 0.50
CA GLU A 26 3.81 -0.21 0.21
C GLU A 26 4.34 0.97 -0.59
N ARG A 27 5.45 1.54 -0.13
CA ARG A 27 6.07 2.72 -0.71
C ARG A 27 7.47 2.38 -1.20
N TYR A 28 7.83 2.98 -2.33
CA TYR A 28 9.12 2.66 -2.96
C TYR A 28 9.88 3.94 -3.28
N GLY A 29 11.20 3.85 -3.16
CA GLY A 29 12.07 4.99 -3.42
C GLY A 29 12.34 5.21 -4.90
N SER A 30 12.00 4.26 -5.75
CA SER A 30 12.19 4.40 -7.18
C SER A 30 11.07 3.74 -7.95
N GLU A 31 10.87 4.23 -9.16
CA GLU A 31 9.88 3.65 -10.06
C GLU A 31 10.15 2.17 -10.32
N SER A 32 11.42 1.82 -10.52
CA SER A 32 11.75 0.43 -10.85
C SER A 32 11.49 -0.51 -9.68
N GLN A 33 11.72 -0.07 -8.46
CA GLN A 33 11.41 -0.90 -7.29
C GLN A 33 9.91 -1.16 -7.19
N ALA A 34 9.11 -0.13 -7.40
CA ALA A 34 7.65 -0.29 -7.41
C ALA A 34 7.22 -1.23 -8.52
N GLN A 35 7.80 -1.08 -9.71
CA GLN A 35 7.43 -1.92 -10.84
C GLN A 35 7.78 -3.38 -10.61
N GLN A 36 8.88 -3.65 -9.91
CA GLN A 36 9.25 -5.02 -9.56
C GLN A 36 8.25 -5.64 -8.61
N HIS A 37 7.73 -4.84 -7.69
CA HIS A 37 6.71 -5.32 -6.75
C HIS A 37 5.39 -5.61 -7.45
N CYS A 38 5.01 -4.78 -8.42
CA CYS A 38 3.74 -4.94 -9.12
C CYS A 38 3.96 -4.92 -10.64
N PRO A 39 4.53 -6.00 -11.19
CA PRO A 39 4.94 -6.01 -12.60
C PRO A 39 3.77 -5.90 -13.59
N LYS A 40 2.56 -6.17 -13.14
CA LYS A 40 1.37 -6.10 -14.00
C LYS A 40 0.50 -4.90 -13.70
N ASP A 41 0.95 -4.00 -12.86
CA ASP A 41 0.20 -2.80 -12.52
C ASP A 41 0.98 -1.58 -12.97
N THR A 42 0.33 -0.44 -12.93
CA THR A 42 0.94 0.83 -13.29
C THR A 42 1.56 1.45 -12.05
N VAL A 43 2.82 1.87 -12.16
CA VAL A 43 3.46 2.63 -11.09
C VAL A 43 3.02 4.08 -11.21
N VAL A 44 2.63 4.67 -10.10
CA VAL A 44 2.19 6.06 -10.04
C VAL A 44 2.92 6.78 -8.91
N TRP A 45 2.88 8.10 -8.94
CA TRP A 45 3.46 8.93 -7.90
C TRP A 45 2.34 9.42 -6.99
N LEU A 46 2.45 9.12 -5.71
CA LEU A 46 1.44 9.49 -4.73
C LEU A 46 1.95 10.67 -3.90
N ASN A 47 1.25 11.78 -3.96
CA ASN A 47 1.51 12.90 -3.08
C ASN A 47 0.82 12.60 -1.75
N LEU A 48 1.62 12.33 -0.72
CA LEU A 48 1.09 11.82 0.54
C LEU A 48 0.14 12.77 1.24
N PRO A 49 0.43 14.06 1.35
CA PRO A 49 -0.47 14.95 2.09
C PRO A 49 -1.88 15.04 1.51
N THR A 50 -2.01 14.90 0.19
CA THR A 50 -3.30 15.03 -0.48
C THR A 50 -3.90 13.70 -0.90
N MET A 51 -3.09 12.65 -0.92
CA MET A 51 -3.47 11.35 -1.47
C MET A 51 -3.88 11.43 -2.93
N ILE A 52 -3.24 12.33 -3.66
CA ILE A 52 -3.47 12.51 -5.10
C ILE A 52 -2.41 11.73 -5.87
N LEU A 53 -2.85 10.96 -6.86
CA LEU A 53 -1.97 10.21 -7.75
C LEU A 53 -1.61 11.05 -8.97
N HIS A 54 -0.34 10.93 -9.39
CA HIS A 54 0.13 11.52 -10.63
C HIS A 54 0.69 10.39 -11.49
N TYR A 55 0.30 10.40 -12.76
CA TYR A 55 0.75 9.38 -13.71
C TYR A 55 2.02 9.83 -14.40
N LYS A 56 2.81 8.85 -14.84
CA LYS A 56 4.02 9.15 -15.57
C LYS A 56 3.71 10.04 -16.78
N GLY A 57 4.50 11.07 -16.96
CA GLY A 57 4.26 12.07 -17.99
C GLY A 57 3.51 13.29 -17.52
N GLN A 58 2.90 13.21 -16.35
CA GLN A 58 2.20 14.36 -15.78
C GLN A 58 3.17 15.26 -15.02
N ARG A 59 2.74 16.51 -14.82
CA ARG A 59 3.61 17.57 -14.29
C ARG A 59 4.28 17.21 -12.97
N TRP A 60 3.53 16.62 -12.06
CA TRP A 60 4.01 16.40 -10.71
C TRP A 60 4.50 14.99 -10.44
N TYR A 61 4.56 14.15 -11.46
CA TYR A 61 5.08 12.81 -11.29
C TYR A 61 6.53 12.85 -10.82
N GLY A 62 6.78 12.28 -9.64
CA GLY A 62 8.11 12.25 -9.05
C GLY A 62 8.61 13.60 -8.57
N ARG A 63 7.76 14.61 -8.49
CA ARG A 63 8.21 15.98 -8.26
C ARG A 63 7.57 16.67 -7.07
N THR A 64 6.77 15.99 -6.29
CA THR A 64 6.25 16.61 -5.06
C THR A 64 7.17 16.27 -3.91
N LYS A 65 7.23 17.18 -2.94
CA LYS A 65 8.16 17.07 -1.82
C LYS A 65 7.91 15.83 -0.98
N ASN A 66 6.67 15.52 -0.69
CA ASN A 66 6.30 14.42 0.19
C ASN A 66 5.54 13.36 -0.59
N GLY A 67 6.20 12.80 -1.59
CA GLY A 67 5.59 11.77 -2.41
C GLY A 67 6.38 10.48 -2.42
N THR A 68 5.83 9.47 -3.04
CA THR A 68 6.46 8.17 -3.14
C THR A 68 5.91 7.43 -4.35
N TYR A 69 6.70 6.48 -4.86
CA TYR A 69 6.21 5.60 -5.93
C TYR A 69 5.39 4.48 -5.31
N VAL A 70 4.25 4.21 -5.90
CA VAL A 70 3.32 3.18 -5.42
C VAL A 70 2.69 2.49 -6.61
N CYS A 71 2.07 1.34 -6.36
CA CYS A 71 1.29 0.62 -7.35
C CYS A 71 -0.13 1.20 -7.37
N GLU A 72 -0.66 1.46 -8.56
CA GLU A 72 -1.92 2.17 -8.70
C GLU A 72 -3.08 1.49 -7.95
N LYS A 73 -3.21 0.18 -8.10
CA LYS A 73 -4.33 -0.52 -7.47
C LYS A 73 -4.23 -0.52 -5.96
N GLU A 74 -3.01 -0.67 -5.45
CA GLU A 74 -2.80 -0.61 -4.00
C GLU A 74 -3.11 0.78 -3.47
N ALA A 75 -2.69 1.80 -4.21
CA ALA A 75 -2.94 3.17 -3.80
C ALA A 75 -4.43 3.49 -3.82
N ALA A 76 -5.14 3.04 -4.84
CA ALA A 76 -6.58 3.24 -4.91
C ALA A 76 -7.28 2.57 -3.73
N ALA A 77 -6.86 1.36 -3.39
CA ALA A 77 -7.42 0.64 -2.23
C ALA A 77 -7.15 1.38 -0.92
N ALA A 78 -6.08 2.17 -0.87
CA ALA A 78 -5.74 2.97 0.31
C ALA A 78 -6.41 4.35 0.31
N GLY A 79 -7.25 4.64 -0.69
CA GLY A 79 -8.00 5.88 -0.71
C GLY A 79 -7.43 6.97 -1.62
N ALA A 80 -6.40 6.66 -2.38
CA ALA A 80 -5.83 7.65 -3.28
C ALA A 80 -6.71 7.82 -4.51
N ARG A 81 -6.60 9.00 -5.14
CA ARG A 81 -7.36 9.30 -6.34
C ARG A 81 -6.53 10.12 -7.31
N ALA A 82 -6.86 10.00 -8.58
CA ALA A 82 -6.15 10.74 -9.61
C ALA A 82 -6.51 12.23 -9.56
N THR A 83 -5.59 13.06 -10.05
CA THR A 83 -5.87 14.48 -10.17
C THR A 83 -6.93 14.71 -11.25
N ARG A 84 -7.72 15.76 -11.09
CA ARG A 84 -8.81 16.06 -12.01
C ARG A 84 -8.36 16.83 -13.24
N ASN A 85 -7.24 17.51 -13.15
CA ASN A 85 -6.79 18.38 -14.25
C ASN A 85 -5.63 17.78 -15.04
N GLY A 86 -5.31 16.52 -14.84
CA GLY A 86 -4.27 15.85 -15.60
C GLY A 86 -2.86 16.19 -15.16
N GLU A 87 -2.67 16.74 -14.00
CA GLU A 87 -1.36 17.09 -13.47
C GLU A 87 -0.83 16.02 -12.53
#